data_d8a6c99409253bec0e97b1223cdbc561
#
_entry.id   d8a6c99409253bec0e97b1223cdbc561
#
_cell.length_a   1.000
_cell.length_b   1.000
_cell.length_c   1.000
_cell.angle_alpha   90.00
_cell.angle_beta   90.00
_cell.angle_gamma   90.00
#
_symmetry.space_group_name_H-M   'P 1'
#
loop_
_entity.id
_entity.type
_entity.pdbx_description
1 polymer ?
#
loop_
_entity_poly.entity_id
_entity_poly.type
_entity_poly.pdbx_seq_one_letter_code
_entity_poly.pdbx_strand_id
1 'polypeptide(L)'
;MRGSFIAFAVAALVVTACGQPPGGGGTAASNTPAASDAPVRGGTAVIAIWQEPTTLLPLYRNQTVATVVGNGVVEGLARTRADGQYEGDLAKTFPTLGNGVTVSGTRMEVRWELKPDLKWSDGEPVTSADIKFTWERWMADPKVNTRDGFSDIEAIDTPDALTAVVKYKAIFPRYADNFFGLLPKHLYEKEADLSKTDYNRKHVGTGPYKVTDFRVGESITLERNTFYREKDKQYLDKIIFKSVPSSQVAIAQLKAGEVHAMWNLLESEMLDLEKEPGITVQADRSPSVERLELNTAMNKDMTEPNSVHPVLGDIEMRKALLYATPKQSIIDKLLAGKVKPGNSPVSLGWASPQNLVQEGYDPKKANDVLDKAGWVKGSDGIRSKAGARAALTITTTTGNQTRERIEQVLIDEYKAIGVELKIQNMPSAALLSGSWSAGDPRKRGTFDLVMFGSSPGIDPGTTVTQRYYSKNIPSAANNGAGQNYTRVKNADLDKAIDDSNATLDQEKRKDAYGRALKLLNDQYVIIWLYDRADIDGRRNELQGWVQNPWQEFTDNMEDWFLKK
;
A
#
# COMPACT_ATOMS: atom_id res chain seq x y z
N MET A 1 21.56 -68.05 40.02
CA MET A 1 21.95 -67.95 41.47
C MET A 1 21.04 -66.82 42.02
N ARG A 2 20.11 -67.29 42.83
CA ARG A 2 19.72 -66.85 44.15
C ARG A 2 19.57 -65.37 44.32
N GLY A 3 18.43 -64.81 44.53
CA GLY A 3 17.42 -64.99 45.59
C GLY A 3 17.45 -63.70 46.38
N SER A 4 16.47 -63.07 46.89
CA SER A 4 15.28 -63.51 47.59
C SER A 4 14.32 -62.36 47.76
N PHE A 5 13.08 -62.67 47.83
CA PHE A 5 11.93 -61.94 48.31
C PHE A 5 12.04 -61.37 49.72
N ILE A 6 11.32 -60.33 50.06
CA ILE A 6 10.45 -60.29 51.26
C ILE A 6 9.30 -59.26 50.99
N ALA A 7 8.08 -59.77 51.08
CA ALA A 7 6.84 -59.04 51.22
C ALA A 7 6.46 -58.96 52.71
N PHE A 8 5.82 -57.91 53.14
CA PHE A 8 4.88 -57.96 54.29
C PHE A 8 3.70 -57.00 54.10
N ALA A 9 2.62 -57.49 54.51
CA ALA A 9 1.25 -57.13 54.22
C ALA A 9 0.56 -56.33 55.33
N VAL A 10 -0.48 -55.64 54.94
CA VAL A 10 -1.83 -55.46 55.60
C VAL A 10 -1.90 -54.79 56.99
N ALA A 11 -2.69 -53.71 57.04
CA ALA A 11 -3.90 -53.67 57.87
C ALA A 11 -4.75 -52.47 57.51
N ALA A 12 -6.00 -52.73 57.13
CA ALA A 12 -7.08 -51.78 56.98
C ALA A 12 -7.67 -51.45 58.35
N LEU A 13 -8.07 -50.18 58.55
CA LEU A 13 -9.12 -49.82 59.53
C LEU A 13 -9.96 -48.69 58.97
N VAL A 14 -11.23 -49.01 58.79
CA VAL A 14 -12.32 -48.11 58.45
C VAL A 14 -12.83 -47.45 59.72
N VAL A 15 -12.90 -46.12 59.76
CA VAL A 15 -13.83 -45.43 60.68
C VAL A 15 -14.44 -44.26 59.92
N THR A 16 -15.73 -44.34 59.72
CA THR A 16 -16.63 -43.28 59.28
C THR A 16 -16.90 -42.29 60.39
N ALA A 17 -16.71 -40.97 60.11
CA ALA A 17 -17.44 -39.94 60.87
C ALA A 17 -17.55 -38.66 60.01
N CYS A 18 -18.78 -38.16 59.84
CA CYS A 18 -19.12 -36.91 59.21
C CYS A 18 -18.63 -35.69 60.00
N GLY A 19 -18.15 -34.66 59.28
CA GLY A 19 -17.87 -33.33 59.82
C GLY A 19 -17.42 -32.39 58.72
N GLN A 20 -18.17 -31.28 58.53
CA GLN A 20 -17.89 -30.21 57.55
C GLN A 20 -16.61 -29.42 57.84
N PRO A 21 -16.04 -28.71 56.83
CA PRO A 21 -14.66 -28.25 56.84
C PRO A 21 -14.45 -26.87 57.45
N PRO A 22 -13.27 -26.56 57.96
CA PRO A 22 -12.72 -25.20 57.90
C PRO A 22 -11.51 -25.13 56.96
N GLY A 23 -11.41 -23.98 56.30
CA GLY A 23 -10.49 -23.65 55.26
C GLY A 23 -9.04 -23.97 55.54
N GLY A 24 -8.42 -24.65 54.56
CA GLY A 24 -6.98 -24.84 54.47
C GLY A 24 -6.38 -23.83 53.49
N GLY A 25 -5.55 -22.94 54.03
CA GLY A 25 -4.74 -22.02 53.21
C GLY A 25 -3.80 -22.79 52.33
N GLY A 26 -4.18 -22.89 51.05
CA GLY A 26 -3.23 -23.16 49.99
C GLY A 26 -2.39 -21.91 49.78
N THR A 27 -1.08 -22.02 49.97
CA THR A 27 -0.15 -21.01 49.49
C THR A 27 -0.35 -20.89 47.98
N ALA A 28 -1.17 -19.88 47.61
CA ALA A 28 -1.24 -19.41 46.25
C ALA A 28 0.22 -19.00 45.89
N ALA A 29 0.82 -19.72 44.95
CA ALA A 29 1.97 -19.21 44.25
C ALA A 29 1.51 -17.82 43.75
N SER A 30 2.11 -16.78 44.26
CA SER A 30 1.94 -15.43 43.76
C SER A 30 2.48 -15.46 42.36
N ASN A 31 1.56 -15.62 41.40
CA ASN A 31 1.80 -15.14 40.05
C ASN A 31 1.94 -13.63 40.19
N THR A 32 3.15 -13.17 40.48
CA THR A 32 3.53 -11.79 40.25
C THR A 32 3.20 -11.57 38.77
N PRO A 33 2.28 -10.66 38.41
CA PRO A 33 2.10 -10.31 37.02
C PRO A 33 3.48 -9.95 36.53
N ALA A 34 3.91 -10.55 35.41
CA ALA A 34 5.11 -10.10 34.71
C ALA A 34 5.02 -8.57 34.65
N ALA A 35 6.11 -7.89 35.06
CA ALA A 35 6.16 -6.45 35.10
C ALA A 35 5.53 -5.93 33.82
N SER A 36 4.46 -5.15 33.92
CA SER A 36 3.84 -4.52 32.76
C SER A 36 4.96 -3.74 32.11
N ASP A 37 5.25 -4.04 30.83
CA ASP A 37 6.23 -3.34 30.04
C ASP A 37 5.70 -1.90 29.79
N ALA A 38 5.69 -1.10 30.83
CA ALA A 38 5.28 0.29 30.76
C ALA A 38 6.26 1.03 29.82
N PRO A 39 5.76 1.86 28.90
CA PRO A 39 6.63 2.61 28.00
C PRO A 39 7.64 3.45 28.78
N VAL A 40 8.92 3.30 28.42
CA VAL A 40 10.03 4.04 29.03
C VAL A 40 10.44 5.16 28.07
N ARG A 41 10.60 6.37 28.59
CA ARG A 41 11.09 7.51 27.81
C ARG A 41 12.59 7.46 27.61
N GLY A 42 13.04 7.88 26.43
CA GLY A 42 14.44 7.98 26.05
C GLY A 42 14.85 6.95 25.00
N GLY A 43 16.06 7.14 24.51
CA GLY A 43 16.67 6.21 23.55
C GLY A 43 16.48 6.61 22.10
N THR A 44 17.22 5.89 21.23
CA THR A 44 17.23 6.09 19.79
C THR A 44 16.87 4.78 19.10
N ALA A 45 15.79 4.76 18.32
CA ALA A 45 15.51 3.65 17.42
C ALA A 45 16.20 3.89 16.06
N VAL A 46 16.79 2.82 15.51
CA VAL A 46 17.39 2.84 14.17
C VAL A 46 16.64 1.87 13.29
N ILE A 47 16.14 2.37 12.17
CA ILE A 47 15.31 1.62 11.21
C ILE A 47 16.07 1.53 9.89
N ALA A 48 16.33 0.34 9.39
CA ALA A 48 16.94 0.17 8.08
C ALA A 48 15.91 0.36 6.96
N ILE A 49 16.26 1.21 5.99
CA ILE A 49 15.51 1.40 4.74
C ILE A 49 16.45 1.15 3.56
N TRP A 50 16.07 0.24 2.66
CA TRP A 50 16.89 -0.09 1.48
C TRP A 50 16.46 0.65 0.21
N GLN A 51 15.53 1.60 0.36
CA GLN A 51 15.20 2.65 -0.59
C GLN A 51 15.23 3.99 0.14
N GLU A 52 15.58 5.06 -0.54
CA GLU A 52 15.63 6.40 0.05
C GLU A 52 14.51 7.27 -0.52
N PRO A 53 13.78 8.04 0.33
CA PRO A 53 12.80 8.99 -0.16
C PRO A 53 13.48 10.17 -0.87
N THR A 54 12.95 10.54 -2.02
CA THR A 54 13.43 11.73 -2.75
C THR A 54 12.92 13.03 -2.13
N THR A 55 11.80 12.96 -1.42
CA THR A 55 11.11 14.08 -0.78
C THR A 55 10.28 13.61 0.40
N LEU A 56 10.13 14.44 1.41
CA LEU A 56 9.16 14.26 2.50
C LEU A 56 7.99 15.25 2.38
N LEU A 57 8.04 16.17 1.43
CA LEU A 57 7.00 17.16 1.22
C LEU A 57 5.74 16.46 0.62
N PRO A 58 4.56 16.56 1.26
CA PRO A 58 3.34 15.89 0.81
C PRO A 58 3.00 16.14 -0.65
N LEU A 59 3.25 17.35 -1.13
CA LEU A 59 2.96 17.83 -2.48
C LEU A 59 3.61 16.98 -3.60
N TYR A 60 4.82 16.44 -3.36
CA TYR A 60 5.61 15.68 -4.35
C TYR A 60 5.80 14.21 -4.00
N ARG A 61 5.28 13.79 -2.85
CA ARG A 61 5.46 12.43 -2.35
C ARG A 61 4.79 11.41 -3.27
N ASN A 62 5.54 10.43 -3.75
CA ASN A 62 5.08 9.38 -4.67
C ASN A 62 5.70 8.01 -4.40
N GLN A 63 6.52 7.90 -3.35
CA GLN A 63 7.22 6.68 -2.95
C GLN A 63 6.69 6.21 -1.60
N THR A 64 6.51 4.89 -1.44
CA THR A 64 6.11 4.28 -0.16
C THR A 64 7.09 4.60 0.96
N VAL A 65 8.39 4.53 0.70
CA VAL A 65 9.42 4.89 1.68
C VAL A 65 9.31 6.35 2.16
N ALA A 66 8.81 7.25 1.33
CA ALA A 66 8.55 8.64 1.74
C ALA A 66 7.37 8.73 2.72
N THR A 67 6.40 7.81 2.63
CA THR A 67 5.32 7.67 3.62
C THR A 67 5.87 7.06 4.90
N VAL A 68 6.67 5.99 4.81
CA VAL A 68 7.32 5.35 5.96
C VAL A 68 8.07 6.35 6.84
N VAL A 69 8.90 7.19 6.24
CA VAL A 69 9.63 8.24 7.00
C VAL A 69 8.71 9.38 7.39
N GLY A 70 7.79 9.74 6.49
CA GLY A 70 6.90 10.90 6.64
C GLY A 70 5.84 10.76 7.73
N ASN A 71 5.42 9.55 8.08
CA ASN A 71 4.37 9.32 9.10
C ASN A 71 4.72 9.92 10.47
N GLY A 72 5.99 9.99 10.83
CA GLY A 72 6.41 10.69 12.06
C GLY A 72 6.36 12.22 11.98
N VAL A 73 6.18 12.79 10.80
CA VAL A 73 6.31 14.24 10.54
C VAL A 73 5.01 14.86 10.04
N VAL A 74 4.30 14.14 9.18
CA VAL A 74 3.14 14.64 8.41
C VAL A 74 1.86 14.01 8.95
N GLU A 75 0.90 14.84 9.31
CA GLU A 75 -0.46 14.42 9.64
C GLU A 75 -1.47 15.06 8.68
N GLY A 76 -2.59 14.37 8.48
CA GLY A 76 -3.70 14.82 7.66
C GLY A 76 -4.90 15.31 8.47
N LEU A 77 -5.96 15.74 7.79
CA LEU A 77 -7.23 16.07 8.45
C LEU A 77 -7.88 14.82 9.05
N ALA A 78 -7.74 13.68 8.38
CA ALA A 78 -8.23 12.39 8.82
C ALA A 78 -7.13 11.33 8.71
N ARG A 79 -7.24 10.28 9.50
CA ARG A 79 -6.43 9.08 9.40
C ARG A 79 -7.30 7.83 9.31
N THR A 80 -6.68 6.75 8.93
CA THR A 80 -7.33 5.45 8.78
C THR A 80 -7.01 4.55 9.96
N ARG A 81 -8.03 3.96 10.56
CA ARG A 81 -7.90 2.96 11.61
C ARG A 81 -7.65 1.58 11.02
N ALA A 82 -7.10 0.67 11.84
CA ALA A 82 -6.85 -0.72 11.43
C ALA A 82 -8.11 -1.49 11.00
N ASP A 83 -9.29 -1.08 11.49
CA ASP A 83 -10.58 -1.66 11.07
C ASP A 83 -11.12 -1.11 9.73
N GLY A 84 -10.37 -0.21 9.09
CA GLY A 84 -10.76 0.38 7.81
C GLY A 84 -11.74 1.55 7.92
N GLN A 85 -11.94 2.09 9.11
CA GLN A 85 -12.75 3.30 9.30
C GLN A 85 -11.87 4.54 9.33
N TYR A 86 -12.43 5.66 8.86
CA TYR A 86 -11.77 6.96 9.02
C TYR A 86 -12.09 7.57 10.38
N GLU A 87 -11.12 8.26 10.96
CA GLU A 87 -11.31 9.11 12.13
C GLU A 87 -10.63 10.47 11.92
N GLY A 88 -11.00 11.46 12.73
CA GLY A 88 -10.34 12.78 12.70
C GLY A 88 -8.92 12.67 13.25
N ASP A 89 -7.94 13.20 12.50
CA ASP A 89 -6.56 13.33 12.93
C ASP A 89 -6.26 14.76 13.39
N LEU A 90 -5.97 15.69 12.49
CA LEU A 90 -5.96 17.13 12.83
C LEU A 90 -7.39 17.67 13.00
N ALA A 91 -8.37 17.08 12.33
CA ALA A 91 -9.77 17.40 12.58
C ALA A 91 -10.29 16.79 13.90
N LYS A 92 -11.24 17.46 14.55
CA LYS A 92 -11.90 16.98 15.77
C LYS A 92 -12.60 15.64 15.56
N THR A 93 -13.31 15.54 14.44
CA THR A 93 -14.06 14.36 14.02
C THR A 93 -13.95 14.20 12.50
N PHE A 94 -14.13 12.99 12.03
CA PHE A 94 -14.28 12.75 10.59
C PHE A 94 -15.70 13.20 10.16
N PRO A 95 -15.84 14.07 9.15
CA PRO A 95 -17.14 14.52 8.66
C PRO A 95 -17.90 13.38 7.97
N THR A 96 -19.20 13.29 8.23
CA THR A 96 -20.12 12.32 7.62
C THR A 96 -21.44 12.99 7.24
N LEU A 97 -22.31 12.30 6.50
CA LEU A 97 -23.68 12.75 6.30
C LEU A 97 -24.36 12.96 7.67
N GLY A 98 -24.94 14.16 7.87
CA GLY A 98 -25.51 14.57 9.16
C GLY A 98 -24.51 15.13 10.15
N ASN A 99 -23.19 15.01 9.88
CA ASN A 99 -22.14 15.62 10.70
C ASN A 99 -21.03 16.18 9.78
N GLY A 100 -21.25 17.36 9.23
CA GLY A 100 -20.25 18.08 8.44
C GLY A 100 -20.28 17.82 6.94
N VAL A 101 -20.97 16.80 6.44
CA VAL A 101 -21.18 16.61 4.99
C VAL A 101 -22.60 16.99 4.62
N THR A 102 -22.73 17.86 3.61
CA THR A 102 -24.01 18.30 3.04
C THR A 102 -24.03 18.04 1.53
N VAL A 103 -25.13 17.51 1.03
CA VAL A 103 -25.36 17.30 -0.39
C VAL A 103 -26.59 18.09 -0.82
N SER A 104 -26.46 18.92 -1.86
CA SER A 104 -27.55 19.69 -2.45
C SER A 104 -27.55 19.49 -3.97
N GLY A 105 -28.50 18.70 -4.45
CA GLY A 105 -28.50 18.25 -5.85
C GLY A 105 -27.28 17.39 -6.13
N THR A 106 -26.43 17.82 -7.07
CA THR A 106 -25.18 17.15 -7.42
C THR A 106 -23.96 17.72 -6.68
N ARG A 107 -24.09 18.84 -5.96
CA ARG A 107 -23.00 19.50 -5.25
C ARG A 107 -22.86 18.95 -3.85
N MET A 108 -21.62 18.96 -3.33
CA MET A 108 -21.29 18.50 -1.99
C MET A 108 -20.42 19.52 -1.28
N GLU A 109 -20.68 19.71 0.01
CA GLU A 109 -19.83 20.48 0.91
C GLU A 109 -19.38 19.62 2.08
N VAL A 110 -18.12 19.77 2.48
CA VAL A 110 -17.52 19.08 3.63
C VAL A 110 -16.96 20.12 4.57
N ARG A 111 -17.51 20.18 5.78
CA ARG A 111 -17.05 21.04 6.87
C ARG A 111 -16.03 20.28 7.72
N TRP A 112 -14.82 20.77 7.73
CA TRP A 112 -13.73 20.31 8.60
C TRP A 112 -13.55 21.26 9.76
N GLU A 113 -13.51 20.73 10.98
CA GLU A 113 -13.21 21.49 12.19
C GLU A 113 -11.89 20.98 12.78
N LEU A 114 -10.89 21.82 12.84
CA LEU A 114 -9.59 21.50 13.45
C LEU A 114 -9.74 21.33 14.98
N LYS A 115 -8.91 20.45 15.55
CA LYS A 115 -8.68 20.41 17.00
C LYS A 115 -8.16 21.77 17.48
N PRO A 116 -8.46 22.23 18.70
CA PRO A 116 -7.86 23.44 19.22
C PRO A 116 -6.36 23.26 19.48
N ASP A 117 -5.63 24.38 19.54
CA ASP A 117 -4.24 24.48 19.98
C ASP A 117 -3.24 23.63 19.15
N LEU A 118 -3.60 23.25 17.93
CA LEU A 118 -2.67 22.57 17.01
C LEU A 118 -1.53 23.51 16.63
N LYS A 119 -0.32 22.94 16.58
CA LYS A 119 0.89 23.67 16.21
C LYS A 119 1.71 22.92 15.19
N TRP A 120 2.33 23.65 14.31
CA TRP A 120 3.44 23.19 13.50
C TRP A 120 4.67 22.89 14.36
N SER A 121 5.62 22.14 13.84
CA SER A 121 6.85 21.76 14.58
C SER A 121 7.81 22.91 14.83
N ASP A 122 7.55 24.10 14.29
CA ASP A 122 8.23 25.37 14.59
C ASP A 122 7.50 26.23 15.64
N GLY A 123 6.31 25.82 16.08
CA GLY A 123 5.52 26.43 17.13
C GLY A 123 4.39 27.35 16.67
N GLU A 124 4.31 27.66 15.36
CA GLU A 124 3.22 28.45 14.80
C GLU A 124 1.88 27.67 14.81
N PRO A 125 0.74 28.35 14.94
CA PRO A 125 -0.57 27.68 14.98
C PRO A 125 -0.95 27.09 13.62
N VAL A 126 -1.60 25.93 13.64
CA VAL A 126 -2.27 25.35 12.47
C VAL A 126 -3.67 25.93 12.36
N THR A 127 -4.04 26.44 11.19
CA THR A 127 -5.33 27.10 10.97
C THR A 127 -6.03 26.59 9.70
N SER A 128 -7.29 26.94 9.56
CA SER A 128 -8.07 26.66 8.34
C SER A 128 -7.45 27.32 7.10
N ALA A 129 -6.67 28.38 7.26
CA ALA A 129 -5.95 29.03 6.16
C ALA A 129 -4.86 28.11 5.57
N ASP A 130 -4.28 27.20 6.36
CA ASP A 130 -3.33 26.20 5.88
C ASP A 130 -4.00 25.14 5.02
N ILE A 131 -5.25 24.76 5.35
CA ILE A 131 -6.07 23.84 4.53
C ILE A 131 -6.31 24.45 3.15
N LYS A 132 -6.77 25.71 3.11
CA LYS A 132 -7.03 26.44 1.86
C LYS A 132 -5.74 26.61 1.05
N PHE A 133 -4.65 27.05 1.70
CA PHE A 133 -3.35 27.22 1.07
C PHE A 133 -2.82 25.90 0.49
N THR A 134 -3.00 24.78 1.19
CA THR A 134 -2.61 23.46 0.69
C THR A 134 -3.29 23.15 -0.64
N TRP A 135 -4.61 23.36 -0.74
CA TRP A 135 -5.34 23.17 -1.98
C TRP A 135 -4.87 24.12 -3.09
N GLU A 136 -4.79 25.43 -2.80
CA GLU A 136 -4.35 26.44 -3.76
C GLU A 136 -2.96 26.11 -4.32
N ARG A 137 -2.03 25.74 -3.43
CA ARG A 137 -0.67 25.35 -3.83
C ARG A 137 -0.65 24.09 -4.66
N TRP A 138 -1.46 23.09 -4.29
CA TRP A 138 -1.56 21.84 -5.04
C TRP A 138 -2.08 22.04 -6.47
N MET A 139 -3.05 22.92 -6.62
CA MET A 139 -3.62 23.25 -7.94
C MET A 139 -2.66 24.09 -8.81
N ALA A 140 -1.90 24.98 -8.20
CA ALA A 140 -1.00 25.90 -8.91
C ALA A 140 0.33 25.26 -9.33
N ASP A 141 0.85 24.28 -8.57
CA ASP A 141 2.19 23.73 -8.81
C ASP A 141 2.18 22.73 -9.97
N PRO A 142 2.96 22.96 -11.06
CA PRO A 142 3.01 22.05 -12.21
C PRO A 142 3.73 20.72 -11.93
N LYS A 143 4.44 20.59 -10.82
CA LYS A 143 5.27 19.43 -10.47
C LYS A 143 4.53 18.39 -9.64
N VAL A 144 3.30 18.65 -9.21
CA VAL A 144 2.51 17.66 -8.47
C VAL A 144 2.26 16.41 -9.32
N ASN A 145 2.35 15.26 -8.68
CA ASN A 145 2.18 13.99 -9.36
C ASN A 145 0.74 13.76 -9.84
N THR A 146 -0.23 14.26 -9.11
CA THR A 146 -1.65 14.15 -9.40
C THR A 146 -2.42 15.30 -8.78
N ARG A 147 -3.51 15.70 -9.42
CA ARG A 147 -4.52 16.62 -8.88
C ARG A 147 -5.84 15.92 -8.58
N ASP A 148 -5.84 14.59 -8.62
CA ASP A 148 -7.03 13.80 -8.29
C ASP A 148 -7.57 14.20 -6.92
N GLY A 149 -8.87 14.37 -6.84
CA GLY A 149 -9.56 14.84 -5.65
C GLY A 149 -9.45 16.36 -5.43
N PHE A 150 -8.26 16.95 -5.55
CA PHE A 150 -8.08 18.40 -5.44
C PHE A 150 -8.69 19.17 -6.60
N SER A 151 -8.66 18.61 -7.82
CA SER A 151 -9.34 19.20 -9.01
C SER A 151 -10.87 19.14 -8.94
N ASP A 152 -11.44 18.31 -8.05
CA ASP A 152 -12.87 18.20 -7.83
C ASP A 152 -13.40 19.28 -6.87
N ILE A 153 -12.49 19.98 -6.17
CA ILE A 153 -12.83 21.10 -5.30
C ILE A 153 -13.12 22.34 -6.15
N GLU A 154 -14.25 23.02 -5.87
CA GLU A 154 -14.64 24.30 -6.48
C GLU A 154 -14.08 25.48 -5.68
N ALA A 155 -14.19 25.41 -4.35
CA ALA A 155 -13.73 26.47 -3.43
C ALA A 155 -13.53 25.93 -2.01
N ILE A 156 -12.75 26.65 -1.22
CA ILE A 156 -12.62 26.43 0.22
C ILE A 156 -12.86 27.75 0.94
N ASP A 157 -13.90 27.79 1.78
CA ASP A 157 -14.18 28.89 2.67
C ASP A 157 -13.53 28.64 4.06
N THR A 158 -13.02 29.68 4.66
CA THR A 158 -12.40 29.64 6.00
C THR A 158 -13.09 30.69 6.88
N PRO A 159 -14.31 30.40 7.39
CA PRO A 159 -15.11 31.38 8.14
C PRO A 159 -14.47 31.78 9.47
N ASP A 160 -13.64 30.92 10.03
CA ASP A 160 -12.85 31.19 11.23
C ASP A 160 -11.52 30.38 11.19
N ALA A 161 -10.67 30.59 12.20
CA ALA A 161 -9.33 29.98 12.22
C ALA A 161 -9.32 28.45 12.32
N LEU A 162 -10.41 27.84 12.78
CA LEU A 162 -10.48 26.38 12.97
C LEU A 162 -11.41 25.68 11.99
N THR A 163 -12.16 26.42 11.19
CA THR A 163 -13.17 25.85 10.28
C THR A 163 -12.81 26.07 8.82
N ALA A 164 -12.82 24.97 8.06
CA ALA A 164 -12.76 25.00 6.60
C ALA A 164 -13.99 24.32 6.01
N VAL A 165 -14.64 24.94 5.04
CA VAL A 165 -15.76 24.38 4.28
C VAL A 165 -15.28 24.13 2.86
N VAL A 166 -15.05 22.86 2.54
CA VAL A 166 -14.61 22.42 1.21
C VAL A 166 -15.82 22.17 0.33
N LYS A 167 -15.94 22.95 -0.74
CA LYS A 167 -17.04 22.86 -1.71
C LYS A 167 -16.59 22.07 -2.92
N TYR A 168 -17.28 20.98 -3.23
CA TYR A 168 -16.99 20.14 -4.37
C TYR A 168 -17.92 20.44 -5.54
N LYS A 169 -17.39 20.37 -6.77
CA LYS A 169 -18.13 20.57 -8.03
C LYS A 169 -19.26 19.56 -8.20
N ALA A 170 -19.06 18.35 -7.68
CA ALA A 170 -20.02 17.24 -7.69
C ALA A 170 -19.89 16.41 -6.39
N ILE A 171 -20.73 15.39 -6.23
CA ILE A 171 -20.55 14.40 -5.17
C ILE A 171 -19.17 13.76 -5.34
N PHE A 172 -18.35 13.82 -4.30
CA PHE A 172 -16.99 13.27 -4.28
C PHE A 172 -16.82 12.36 -3.06
N PRO A 173 -17.13 11.06 -3.17
CA PRO A 173 -17.13 10.15 -2.02
C PRO A 173 -15.76 9.95 -1.36
N ARG A 174 -14.66 10.22 -2.09
CA ARG A 174 -13.28 10.06 -1.63
C ARG A 174 -12.70 11.30 -0.94
N TYR A 175 -13.55 12.17 -0.39
CA TYR A 175 -13.11 13.41 0.28
C TYR A 175 -12.15 13.18 1.46
N ALA A 176 -12.16 11.97 2.04
CA ALA A 176 -11.21 11.54 3.07
C ALA A 176 -9.76 11.46 2.56
N ASP A 177 -9.57 11.17 1.28
CA ASP A 177 -8.25 11.00 0.67
C ASP A 177 -7.55 12.34 0.38
N ASN A 178 -8.29 13.45 0.44
CA ASN A 178 -7.72 14.78 0.35
C ASN A 178 -7.08 15.17 1.69
N PHE A 179 -6.13 16.08 1.65
CA PHE A 179 -5.49 16.64 2.85
C PHE A 179 -4.83 15.60 3.77
N PHE A 180 -4.21 14.57 3.18
CA PHE A 180 -3.39 13.59 3.91
C PHE A 180 -2.08 14.18 4.48
N GLY A 181 -1.82 15.46 4.20
CA GLY A 181 -0.76 16.27 4.75
C GLY A 181 -1.00 17.73 4.40
N LEU A 182 -0.89 18.60 5.39
CA LEU A 182 -1.05 20.04 5.21
C LEU A 182 0.30 20.72 4.93
N LEU A 183 0.23 21.91 4.35
CA LEU A 183 1.37 22.77 4.07
C LEU A 183 1.31 24.02 4.96
N PRO A 184 2.39 24.36 5.71
CA PRO A 184 2.44 25.55 6.56
C PRO A 184 2.48 26.82 5.69
N LYS A 185 1.36 27.53 5.62
CA LYS A 185 1.21 28.73 4.80
C LYS A 185 2.28 29.78 5.13
N HIS A 186 2.51 30.05 6.43
CA HIS A 186 3.44 31.07 6.91
C HIS A 186 4.88 30.90 6.39
N LEU A 187 5.29 29.67 6.05
CA LEU A 187 6.61 29.35 5.46
C LEU A 187 6.58 29.29 3.94
N TYR A 188 5.57 28.61 3.38
CA TYR A 188 5.60 28.17 1.99
C TYR A 188 4.94 29.15 1.01
N GLU A 189 4.16 30.13 1.48
CA GLU A 189 3.51 31.11 0.61
C GLU A 189 4.50 31.99 -0.17
N LYS A 190 5.71 32.21 0.39
CA LYS A 190 6.77 33.03 -0.21
C LYS A 190 7.67 32.26 -1.15
N GLU A 191 7.58 30.94 -1.16
CA GLU A 191 8.46 30.07 -1.94
C GLU A 191 7.89 29.85 -3.35
N ALA A 192 8.62 30.31 -4.36
CA ALA A 192 8.22 30.10 -5.76
C ALA A 192 8.26 28.63 -6.18
N ASP A 193 9.22 27.85 -5.67
CA ASP A 193 9.46 26.46 -6.04
C ASP A 193 9.90 25.65 -4.83
N LEU A 194 8.94 24.98 -4.18
CA LEU A 194 9.18 24.16 -2.99
C LEU A 194 10.10 22.96 -3.26
N SER A 195 10.17 22.48 -4.49
CA SER A 195 11.04 21.35 -4.84
C SER A 195 12.53 21.67 -4.75
N LYS A 196 12.89 22.95 -4.72
CA LYS A 196 14.26 23.44 -4.64
C LYS A 196 14.66 23.97 -3.26
N THR A 197 13.73 23.97 -2.31
CA THR A 197 13.98 24.42 -0.95
C THR A 197 14.39 23.26 -0.05
N ASP A 198 14.99 23.55 1.11
CA ASP A 198 15.28 22.57 2.15
C ASP A 198 14.00 21.91 2.68
N TYR A 199 12.85 22.58 2.59
CA TYR A 199 11.54 22.02 2.97
C TYR A 199 11.15 20.77 2.18
N ASN A 200 11.72 20.57 0.99
CA ASN A 200 11.53 19.35 0.21
C ASN A 200 11.99 18.08 0.97
N ARG A 201 12.99 18.22 1.82
CA ARG A 201 13.55 17.13 2.66
C ARG A 201 13.26 17.31 4.14
N LYS A 202 13.22 18.57 4.63
CA LYS A 202 12.97 18.92 6.02
C LYS A 202 11.62 19.62 6.14
N HIS A 203 10.55 18.90 5.77
CA HIS A 203 9.20 19.42 5.88
C HIS A 203 8.87 19.79 7.34
N VAL A 204 8.28 20.97 7.54
CA VAL A 204 7.74 21.39 8.83
C VAL A 204 6.31 20.84 8.91
N GLY A 205 6.13 19.81 9.71
CA GLY A 205 4.87 19.10 9.86
C GLY A 205 4.25 19.28 11.24
N THR A 206 3.20 18.56 11.50
CA THR A 206 2.44 18.56 12.77
C THR A 206 2.66 17.31 13.60
N GLY A 207 3.32 16.30 13.02
CA GLY A 207 3.50 14.96 13.58
C GLY A 207 4.34 14.89 14.86
N PRO A 208 4.43 13.70 15.48
CA PRO A 208 5.12 13.49 16.74
C PRO A 208 6.62 13.77 16.68
N TYR A 209 7.21 13.73 15.52
CA TYR A 209 8.63 14.00 15.32
C TYR A 209 8.83 15.07 14.24
N LYS A 210 10.03 15.65 14.19
CA LYS A 210 10.49 16.60 13.16
C LYS A 210 11.80 16.15 12.57
N VAL A 211 12.03 16.41 11.29
CA VAL A 211 13.30 16.15 10.62
C VAL A 211 14.33 17.16 11.11
N THR A 212 15.41 16.68 11.73
CA THR A 212 16.55 17.53 12.13
C THR A 212 17.73 17.37 11.19
N ASP A 213 17.89 16.19 10.57
CA ASP A 213 18.96 15.96 9.61
C ASP A 213 18.49 15.03 8.48
N PHE A 214 18.95 15.31 7.25
CA PHE A 214 18.68 14.48 6.07
C PHE A 214 19.96 14.39 5.24
N ARG A 215 20.68 13.29 5.40
CA ARG A 215 21.92 13.00 4.65
C ARG A 215 21.65 11.99 3.57
N VAL A 216 21.69 12.46 2.33
CA VAL A 216 21.45 11.63 1.15
C VAL A 216 22.43 10.44 1.12
N GLY A 217 21.90 9.22 0.96
CA GLY A 217 22.67 7.98 0.93
C GLY A 217 23.13 7.47 2.31
N GLU A 218 22.86 8.20 3.39
CA GLU A 218 23.30 7.84 4.74
C GLU A 218 22.11 7.60 5.69
N SER A 219 21.40 8.69 6.03
CA SER A 219 20.36 8.61 7.06
C SER A 219 19.44 9.83 7.09
N ILE A 220 18.24 9.61 7.65
CA ILE A 220 17.29 10.65 7.99
C ILE A 220 17.04 10.58 9.49
N THR A 221 17.25 11.69 10.19
CA THR A 221 17.10 11.78 11.65
C THR A 221 15.83 12.55 12.00
N LEU A 222 14.99 11.92 12.79
CA LEU A 222 13.82 12.53 13.40
C LEU A 222 14.06 12.70 14.90
N GLU A 223 13.71 13.86 15.44
CA GLU A 223 13.71 14.15 16.88
C GLU A 223 12.32 14.57 17.34
N ARG A 224 12.03 14.48 18.64
CA ARG A 224 10.72 14.84 19.19
C ARG A 224 10.28 16.21 18.74
N ASN A 225 9.04 16.31 18.30
CA ASN A 225 8.36 17.59 18.12
C ASN A 225 7.83 18.08 19.47
N THR A 226 8.45 19.08 20.06
CA THR A 226 8.07 19.63 21.37
C THR A 226 6.71 20.32 21.37
N PHE A 227 6.15 20.60 20.20
CA PHE A 227 4.83 21.21 20.00
C PHE A 227 3.74 20.18 19.68
N TYR A 228 4.08 18.88 19.64
CA TYR A 228 3.12 17.83 19.37
C TYR A 228 2.00 17.82 20.42
N ARG A 229 0.78 17.61 19.97
CA ARG A 229 -0.43 17.71 20.79
C ARG A 229 -0.55 16.65 21.90
N GLU A 230 -0.02 15.42 21.65
CA GLU A 230 -0.11 14.30 22.59
C GLU A 230 1.20 14.18 23.40
N LYS A 231 1.37 15.06 24.38
CA LYS A 231 2.62 15.19 25.15
C LYS A 231 3.00 13.97 25.96
N ASP A 232 2.03 13.11 26.28
CA ASP A 232 2.25 11.88 27.05
C ASP A 232 2.81 10.74 26.22
N LYS A 233 2.77 10.86 24.91
CA LYS A 233 3.38 9.99 23.92
C LYS A 233 4.80 10.47 23.52
N GLN A 234 5.35 9.99 22.41
CA GLN A 234 6.73 10.29 21.96
C GLN A 234 7.78 9.75 22.96
N TYR A 235 7.77 8.45 23.18
CA TYR A 235 8.68 7.87 24.18
C TYR A 235 10.14 7.90 23.73
N LEU A 236 10.44 7.73 22.43
CA LEU A 236 11.81 7.81 21.89
C LEU A 236 12.30 9.26 21.81
N ASP A 237 13.57 9.50 22.10
CA ASP A 237 14.19 10.80 21.86
C ASP A 237 14.41 11.06 20.38
N LYS A 238 14.74 9.97 19.66
CA LYS A 238 15.21 10.03 18.28
C LYS A 238 14.85 8.76 17.52
N ILE A 239 14.52 8.92 16.23
CA ILE A 239 14.37 7.82 15.27
C ILE A 239 15.31 8.12 14.09
N ILE A 240 16.14 7.15 13.72
CA ILE A 240 17.07 7.28 12.61
C ILE A 240 16.66 6.25 11.55
N PHE A 241 16.28 6.73 10.37
CA PHE A 241 16.14 5.90 9.19
C PHE A 241 17.50 5.80 8.50
N LYS A 242 18.13 4.62 8.60
CA LYS A 242 19.45 4.35 8.03
C LYS A 242 19.30 3.80 6.62
N SER A 243 19.85 4.50 5.63
CA SER A 243 19.88 4.02 4.25
C SER A 243 20.86 2.87 4.11
N VAL A 244 20.42 1.75 3.54
CA VAL A 244 21.25 0.56 3.28
C VAL A 244 21.08 0.12 1.82
N PRO A 245 22.10 -0.51 1.21
CA PRO A 245 22.09 -0.79 -0.23
C PRO A 245 21.14 -1.91 -0.66
N SER A 246 20.70 -2.78 0.26
CA SER A 246 19.80 -3.89 -0.05
C SER A 246 19.07 -4.43 1.19
N SER A 247 17.99 -5.20 0.95
CA SER A 247 17.28 -5.91 2.02
C SER A 247 18.18 -6.89 2.75
N GLN A 248 19.11 -7.57 2.06
CA GLN A 248 20.06 -8.51 2.67
C GLN A 248 21.00 -7.83 3.67
N VAL A 249 21.44 -6.60 3.36
CA VAL A 249 22.25 -5.80 4.31
C VAL A 249 21.39 -5.38 5.51
N ALA A 250 20.12 -4.99 5.28
CA ALA A 250 19.19 -4.68 6.37
C ALA A 250 18.99 -5.88 7.30
N ILE A 251 18.78 -7.08 6.75
CA ILE A 251 18.63 -8.34 7.50
C ILE A 251 19.89 -8.62 8.33
N ALA A 252 21.07 -8.50 7.72
CA ALA A 252 22.33 -8.74 8.44
C ALA A 252 22.50 -7.77 9.62
N GLN A 253 22.19 -6.49 9.43
CA GLN A 253 22.25 -5.47 10.48
C GLN A 253 21.20 -5.70 11.58
N LEU A 254 19.99 -6.14 11.22
CA LEU A 254 18.95 -6.50 12.17
C LEU A 254 19.39 -7.68 13.07
N LYS A 255 19.95 -8.73 12.48
CA LYS A 255 20.52 -9.88 13.21
C LYS A 255 21.68 -9.49 14.12
N ALA A 256 22.54 -8.60 13.67
CA ALA A 256 23.68 -8.10 14.45
C ALA A 256 23.28 -7.10 15.56
N GLY A 257 22.03 -6.61 15.59
CA GLY A 257 21.58 -5.59 16.54
C GLY A 257 22.04 -4.16 16.20
N GLU A 258 22.50 -3.92 14.98
CA GLU A 258 22.88 -2.59 14.52
C GLU A 258 21.66 -1.71 14.19
N VAL A 259 20.53 -2.33 13.88
CA VAL A 259 19.23 -1.68 13.66
C VAL A 259 18.15 -2.39 14.47
N HIS A 260 17.12 -1.63 14.84
CA HIS A 260 15.99 -2.13 15.66
C HIS A 260 14.85 -2.66 14.83
N ALA A 261 14.70 -2.18 13.59
CA ALA A 261 13.73 -2.68 12.64
C ALA A 261 14.22 -2.50 11.20
N MET A 262 13.58 -3.19 10.28
CA MET A 262 13.77 -3.00 8.85
C MET A 262 12.43 -2.91 8.14
N TRP A 263 12.39 -2.07 7.11
CA TRP A 263 11.23 -1.88 6.27
C TRP A 263 11.23 -2.82 5.06
N ASN A 264 10.03 -3.37 4.74
CA ASN A 264 9.72 -4.09 3.52
C ASN A 264 10.60 -5.33 3.30
N LEU A 265 10.44 -6.30 4.20
CA LEU A 265 11.00 -7.64 4.06
C LEU A 265 10.27 -8.38 2.93
N LEU A 266 11.00 -9.10 2.10
CA LEU A 266 10.41 -9.92 1.05
C LEU A 266 9.87 -11.24 1.63
N GLU A 267 8.79 -11.78 1.02
CA GLU A 267 8.17 -13.04 1.44
C GLU A 267 9.16 -14.21 1.47
N SER A 268 10.13 -14.22 0.55
CA SER A 268 11.19 -15.24 0.49
C SER A 268 12.23 -15.13 1.60
N GLU A 269 12.35 -13.96 2.24
CA GLU A 269 13.34 -13.67 3.30
C GLU A 269 12.76 -13.89 4.70
N MET A 270 11.44 -13.87 4.82
CA MET A 270 10.71 -13.97 6.08
C MET A 270 11.04 -15.25 6.85
N LEU A 271 11.03 -16.41 6.17
CA LEU A 271 11.18 -17.73 6.80
C LEU A 271 12.50 -17.93 7.55
N ASP A 272 13.56 -17.31 7.08
CA ASP A 272 14.87 -17.41 7.74
C ASP A 272 14.97 -16.44 8.91
N LEU A 273 14.33 -15.28 8.80
CA LEU A 273 14.32 -14.28 9.85
C LEU A 273 13.40 -14.65 11.03
N GLU A 274 12.28 -15.35 10.76
CA GLU A 274 11.37 -15.89 11.79
C GLU A 274 12.06 -16.85 12.79
N LYS A 275 13.18 -17.47 12.39
CA LYS A 275 13.93 -18.42 13.23
C LYS A 275 14.95 -17.75 14.14
N GLU A 276 15.21 -16.46 13.94
CA GLU A 276 16.25 -15.75 14.68
C GLU A 276 15.78 -15.35 16.09
N PRO A 277 16.50 -15.75 17.13
CA PRO A 277 16.16 -15.36 18.50
C PRO A 277 16.17 -13.83 18.67
N GLY A 278 15.19 -13.31 19.38
CA GLY A 278 15.12 -11.86 19.68
C GLY A 278 14.61 -11.00 18.53
N ILE A 279 14.18 -11.60 17.42
CA ILE A 279 13.54 -10.93 16.28
C ILE A 279 12.10 -11.39 16.17
N THR A 280 11.20 -10.46 15.96
CA THR A 280 9.81 -10.70 15.55
C THR A 280 9.67 -10.30 14.11
N VAL A 281 9.19 -11.22 13.29
CA VAL A 281 8.72 -10.94 11.92
C VAL A 281 7.21 -10.88 11.96
N GLN A 282 6.66 -9.78 11.53
CA GLN A 282 5.22 -9.58 11.41
C GLN A 282 4.85 -9.55 9.94
N ALA A 283 3.90 -10.41 9.55
CA ALA A 283 3.39 -10.49 8.20
C ALA A 283 1.87 -10.35 8.28
N ASP A 284 1.37 -9.18 7.96
CA ASP A 284 -0.07 -8.92 7.97
C ASP A 284 -0.63 -8.84 6.56
N ARG A 285 -1.93 -9.06 6.48
CA ARG A 285 -2.65 -8.93 5.22
C ARG A 285 -2.61 -7.47 4.78
N SER A 286 -2.04 -7.24 3.62
CA SER A 286 -1.99 -5.93 2.97
C SER A 286 -3.16 -5.79 1.99
N PRO A 287 -3.68 -4.58 1.77
CA PRO A 287 -4.56 -4.32 0.63
C PRO A 287 -3.84 -4.45 -0.71
N SER A 288 -2.52 -4.57 -0.70
CA SER A 288 -1.67 -4.60 -1.89
C SER A 288 -1.80 -5.91 -2.66
N VAL A 289 -1.81 -5.82 -3.98
CA VAL A 289 -1.90 -6.98 -4.88
C VAL A 289 -0.76 -6.94 -5.89
N GLU A 290 -0.04 -8.04 -6.03
CA GLU A 290 0.95 -8.24 -7.10
C GLU A 290 0.25 -8.71 -8.36
N ARG A 291 0.58 -8.14 -9.52
CA ARG A 291 -0.14 -8.40 -10.76
C ARG A 291 0.70 -8.20 -12.00
N LEU A 292 0.21 -8.78 -13.10
CA LEU A 292 0.62 -8.45 -14.46
C LEU A 292 -0.46 -7.56 -15.09
N GLU A 293 -0.09 -6.40 -15.58
CA GLU A 293 -0.94 -5.57 -16.45
C GLU A 293 -0.55 -5.81 -17.90
N LEU A 294 -1.54 -6.10 -18.74
CA LEU A 294 -1.41 -6.39 -20.17
C LEU A 294 -1.85 -5.16 -20.95
N ASN A 295 -0.97 -4.62 -21.78
CA ASN A 295 -1.26 -3.44 -22.58
C ASN A 295 -2.07 -3.83 -23.83
N THR A 296 -3.31 -3.36 -23.93
CA THR A 296 -4.20 -3.70 -25.07
C THR A 296 -4.02 -2.81 -26.29
N ALA A 297 -3.26 -1.70 -26.14
CA ALA A 297 -3.01 -0.77 -27.22
C ALA A 297 -1.55 -0.30 -27.20
N MET A 298 -0.90 -0.24 -28.34
CA MET A 298 0.46 0.31 -28.47
C MET A 298 0.41 1.75 -28.95
N ASN A 299 1.26 2.57 -28.38
CA ASN A 299 1.52 3.91 -28.87
C ASN A 299 2.74 3.86 -29.80
N LYS A 300 2.51 3.56 -31.09
CA LYS A 300 3.61 3.35 -32.07
C LYS A 300 4.49 4.57 -32.28
N ASP A 301 3.94 5.76 -32.10
CA ASP A 301 4.60 7.05 -32.36
C ASP A 301 4.44 8.07 -31.24
N MET A 302 3.98 7.61 -30.07
CA MET A 302 3.76 8.41 -28.87
C MET A 302 2.68 9.50 -29.00
N THR A 303 2.00 9.55 -30.12
CA THR A 303 0.93 10.49 -30.44
C THR A 303 -0.43 9.83 -30.49
N GLU A 304 -0.48 8.50 -30.72
CA GLU A 304 -1.71 7.71 -30.83
C GLU A 304 -1.84 6.66 -29.71
N PRO A 305 -2.52 6.96 -28.61
CA PRO A 305 -2.70 6.00 -27.51
C PRO A 305 -3.70 4.87 -27.83
N ASN A 306 -4.21 4.79 -29.06
CA ASN A 306 -5.35 3.95 -29.42
C ASN A 306 -5.06 2.88 -30.49
N SER A 307 -3.81 2.69 -30.92
CA SER A 307 -3.49 1.59 -31.81
C SER A 307 -3.63 0.26 -31.07
N VAL A 308 -4.42 -0.67 -31.63
CA VAL A 308 -4.64 -1.99 -31.02
C VAL A 308 -3.32 -2.77 -30.99
N HIS A 309 -3.00 -3.34 -29.83
CA HIS A 309 -1.81 -4.19 -29.69
C HIS A 309 -1.95 -5.46 -30.56
N PRO A 310 -0.98 -5.79 -31.43
CA PRO A 310 -1.13 -6.87 -32.41
C PRO A 310 -1.34 -8.26 -31.79
N VAL A 311 -0.87 -8.48 -30.56
CA VAL A 311 -1.01 -9.74 -29.82
C VAL A 311 -2.02 -9.58 -28.67
N LEU A 312 -1.81 -8.62 -27.79
CA LEU A 312 -2.63 -8.43 -26.58
C LEU A 312 -3.95 -7.69 -26.85
N GLY A 313 -4.17 -7.17 -28.06
CA GLY A 313 -5.49 -6.69 -28.50
C GLY A 313 -6.52 -7.80 -28.61
N ASP A 314 -6.07 -9.06 -28.87
CA ASP A 314 -6.93 -10.23 -28.92
C ASP A 314 -7.27 -10.71 -27.49
N ILE A 315 -8.55 -10.71 -27.14
CA ILE A 315 -9.02 -11.13 -25.82
C ILE A 315 -8.71 -12.61 -25.54
N GLU A 316 -8.75 -13.46 -26.58
CA GLU A 316 -8.48 -14.89 -26.42
C GLU A 316 -6.99 -15.14 -26.11
N MET A 317 -6.09 -14.30 -26.61
CA MET A 317 -4.68 -14.35 -26.21
C MET A 317 -4.52 -13.99 -24.74
N ARG A 318 -5.16 -12.90 -24.25
CA ARG A 318 -5.09 -12.51 -22.84
C ARG A 318 -5.66 -13.58 -21.92
N LYS A 319 -6.76 -14.21 -22.34
CA LYS A 319 -7.39 -15.33 -21.62
C LYS A 319 -6.49 -16.56 -21.54
N ALA A 320 -5.80 -16.88 -22.65
CA ALA A 320 -4.84 -17.98 -22.68
C ALA A 320 -3.62 -17.71 -21.77
N LEU A 321 -3.11 -16.48 -21.70
CA LEU A 321 -2.04 -16.10 -20.78
C LEU A 321 -2.48 -16.26 -19.31
N LEU A 322 -3.73 -15.92 -18.98
CA LEU A 322 -4.28 -16.19 -17.63
C LEU A 322 -4.28 -17.69 -17.31
N TYR A 323 -4.79 -18.53 -18.22
CA TYR A 323 -4.81 -19.99 -18.02
C TYR A 323 -3.42 -20.62 -17.97
N ALA A 324 -2.43 -20.01 -18.58
CA ALA A 324 -1.04 -20.45 -18.53
C ALA A 324 -0.25 -19.88 -17.34
N THR A 325 -0.88 -19.09 -16.44
CA THR A 325 -0.20 -18.51 -15.28
C THR A 325 -0.41 -19.37 -14.03
N PRO A 326 0.62 -20.08 -13.51
CA PRO A 326 0.49 -21.05 -12.42
C PRO A 326 0.53 -20.36 -11.05
N LYS A 327 -0.46 -19.51 -10.72
CA LYS A 327 -0.50 -18.67 -9.51
C LYS A 327 -0.22 -19.46 -8.22
N GLN A 328 -0.90 -20.61 -8.03
CA GLN A 328 -0.72 -21.42 -6.82
C GLN A 328 0.71 -21.98 -6.72
N SER A 329 1.25 -22.48 -7.84
CA SER A 329 2.64 -22.98 -7.85
C SER A 329 3.66 -21.88 -7.54
N ILE A 330 3.43 -20.65 -8.02
CA ILE A 330 4.24 -19.48 -7.66
C ILE A 330 4.18 -19.23 -6.16
N ILE A 331 2.98 -19.21 -5.58
CA ILE A 331 2.77 -19.00 -4.14
C ILE A 331 3.46 -20.08 -3.32
N ASP A 332 3.26 -21.35 -3.66
CA ASP A 332 3.80 -22.47 -2.88
C ASP A 332 5.33 -22.52 -2.95
N LYS A 333 5.92 -22.30 -4.13
CA LYS A 333 7.35 -22.49 -4.35
C LYS A 333 8.20 -21.25 -4.08
N LEU A 334 7.67 -20.05 -4.36
CA LEU A 334 8.43 -18.82 -4.26
C LEU A 334 8.06 -17.99 -3.02
N LEU A 335 6.84 -18.17 -2.48
CA LEU A 335 6.30 -17.38 -1.38
C LEU A 335 5.93 -18.26 -0.16
N ALA A 336 6.42 -19.51 -0.15
CA ALA A 336 6.24 -20.47 0.94
C ALA A 336 4.77 -20.70 1.39
N GLY A 337 3.81 -20.48 0.50
CA GLY A 337 2.38 -20.62 0.80
C GLY A 337 1.83 -19.53 1.73
N LYS A 338 2.57 -18.46 2.00
CA LYS A 338 2.22 -17.45 3.01
C LYS A 338 1.19 -16.40 2.53
N VAL A 339 0.89 -16.36 1.25
CA VAL A 339 -0.05 -15.42 0.64
C VAL A 339 -1.17 -16.16 -0.09
N LYS A 340 -2.19 -15.43 -0.54
CA LYS A 340 -3.33 -16.00 -1.26
C LYS A 340 -3.30 -15.59 -2.74
N PRO A 341 -3.86 -16.41 -3.66
CA PRO A 341 -4.05 -15.99 -5.05
C PRO A 341 -4.85 -14.69 -5.15
N GLY A 342 -4.36 -13.74 -5.92
CA GLY A 342 -5.07 -12.50 -6.20
C GLY A 342 -6.24 -12.71 -7.15
N ASN A 343 -7.31 -11.96 -6.97
CA ASN A 343 -8.52 -12.02 -7.80
C ASN A 343 -9.06 -10.63 -8.20
N SER A 344 -8.59 -9.57 -7.55
CA SER A 344 -9.14 -8.24 -7.63
C SER A 344 -8.11 -7.19 -7.22
N PRO A 345 -8.21 -5.95 -7.69
CA PRO A 345 -7.41 -4.84 -7.16
C PRO A 345 -7.85 -4.40 -5.75
N VAL A 346 -8.99 -4.91 -5.28
CA VAL A 346 -9.58 -4.61 -3.96
C VAL A 346 -9.60 -5.91 -3.17
N SER A 347 -8.48 -6.22 -2.51
CA SER A 347 -8.31 -7.47 -1.74
C SER A 347 -8.80 -7.37 -0.30
N LEU A 348 -8.98 -6.14 0.21
CA LEU A 348 -9.34 -5.86 1.59
C LEU A 348 -10.36 -4.70 1.64
N GLY A 349 -11.10 -4.60 2.74
CA GLY A 349 -12.03 -3.52 3.02
C GLY A 349 -13.46 -3.78 2.57
N TRP A 350 -14.29 -2.75 2.73
CA TRP A 350 -15.74 -2.82 2.61
C TRP A 350 -16.25 -3.22 1.21
N ALA A 351 -15.48 -2.90 0.16
CA ALA A 351 -15.82 -3.23 -1.23
C ALA A 351 -15.04 -4.44 -1.77
N SER A 352 -14.31 -5.18 -0.92
CA SER A 352 -13.63 -6.41 -1.34
C SER A 352 -14.64 -7.45 -1.83
N PRO A 353 -14.58 -7.90 -3.09
CA PRO A 353 -15.56 -8.83 -3.63
C PRO A 353 -15.36 -10.24 -3.05
N GLN A 354 -16.39 -10.79 -2.42
CA GLN A 354 -16.31 -12.10 -1.76
C GLN A 354 -16.31 -13.28 -2.73
N ASN A 355 -16.94 -13.13 -3.89
CA ASN A 355 -17.17 -14.22 -4.84
C ASN A 355 -16.50 -14.00 -6.20
N LEU A 356 -15.59 -13.04 -6.32
CA LEU A 356 -14.87 -12.79 -7.56
C LEU A 356 -13.62 -13.67 -7.61
N VAL A 357 -13.56 -14.55 -8.58
CA VAL A 357 -12.42 -15.45 -8.78
C VAL A 357 -11.96 -15.32 -10.22
N GLN A 358 -10.66 -15.14 -10.43
CA GLN A 358 -10.05 -15.36 -11.73
C GLN A 358 -9.83 -16.85 -11.96
N GLU A 359 -10.09 -17.33 -13.17
CA GLU A 359 -9.92 -18.73 -13.53
C GLU A 359 -8.50 -19.23 -13.25
N GLY A 360 -8.40 -20.51 -12.89
CA GLY A 360 -7.15 -21.15 -12.48
C GLY A 360 -6.26 -21.58 -13.64
N TYR A 361 -5.09 -22.10 -13.29
CA TYR A 361 -4.09 -22.63 -14.23
C TYR A 361 -4.62 -23.87 -14.96
N ASP A 362 -4.67 -23.80 -16.28
CA ASP A 362 -5.05 -24.86 -17.20
C ASP A 362 -4.37 -24.65 -18.57
N PRO A 363 -3.12 -25.10 -18.77
CA PRO A 363 -2.40 -24.90 -20.02
C PRO A 363 -3.01 -25.64 -21.21
N LYS A 364 -3.81 -26.71 -20.97
CA LYS A 364 -4.56 -27.38 -22.03
C LYS A 364 -5.67 -26.46 -22.54
N LYS A 365 -6.46 -25.88 -21.64
CA LYS A 365 -7.49 -24.91 -21.98
C LYS A 365 -6.90 -23.67 -22.66
N ALA A 366 -5.71 -23.22 -22.25
CA ALA A 366 -5.00 -22.12 -22.91
C ALA A 366 -4.70 -22.46 -24.40
N ASN A 367 -4.17 -23.65 -24.67
CA ASN A 367 -3.93 -24.08 -26.05
C ASN A 367 -5.23 -24.20 -26.86
N ASP A 368 -6.29 -24.81 -26.29
CA ASP A 368 -7.58 -24.99 -26.95
C ASP A 368 -8.22 -23.62 -27.32
N VAL A 369 -8.07 -22.61 -26.46
CA VAL A 369 -8.53 -21.22 -26.70
C VAL A 369 -7.77 -20.60 -27.87
N LEU A 370 -6.44 -20.70 -27.88
CA LEU A 370 -5.61 -20.15 -28.94
C LEU A 370 -5.85 -20.84 -30.29
N ASP A 371 -6.00 -22.16 -30.31
CA ASP A 371 -6.31 -22.93 -31.52
C ASP A 371 -7.65 -22.48 -32.15
N LYS A 372 -8.71 -22.36 -31.30
CA LYS A 372 -10.02 -21.86 -31.74
C LYS A 372 -9.99 -20.42 -32.23
N ALA A 373 -9.13 -19.59 -31.62
CA ALA A 373 -8.96 -18.20 -32.01
C ALA A 373 -8.12 -18.01 -33.28
N GLY A 374 -7.56 -19.08 -33.85
CA GLY A 374 -6.77 -19.04 -35.09
C GLY A 374 -5.30 -18.64 -34.88
N TRP A 375 -4.77 -18.80 -33.67
CA TRP A 375 -3.32 -18.67 -33.38
C TRP A 375 -2.61 -19.98 -33.74
N VAL A 376 -1.94 -20.01 -34.87
CA VAL A 376 -1.30 -21.23 -35.43
C VAL A 376 0.15 -21.31 -34.98
N LYS A 377 0.60 -22.48 -34.48
CA LYS A 377 2.00 -22.74 -34.13
C LYS A 377 2.86 -22.84 -35.36
N GLY A 378 3.96 -22.07 -35.41
CA GLY A 378 5.00 -22.19 -36.41
C GLY A 378 5.93 -23.39 -36.19
N SER A 379 6.89 -23.57 -37.07
CA SER A 379 7.91 -24.65 -36.98
C SER A 379 8.82 -24.52 -35.77
N ASP A 380 8.95 -23.32 -35.23
CA ASP A 380 9.67 -22.98 -34.00
C ASP A 380 8.83 -23.09 -32.71
N GLY A 381 7.58 -23.54 -32.86
CA GLY A 381 6.62 -23.72 -31.77
C GLY A 381 5.92 -22.44 -31.34
N ILE A 382 6.28 -21.27 -31.87
CA ILE A 382 5.64 -19.99 -31.51
C ILE A 382 4.44 -19.72 -32.41
N ARG A 383 3.36 -19.23 -31.83
CA ARG A 383 2.12 -18.97 -32.55
C ARG A 383 2.16 -17.67 -33.33
N SER A 384 1.37 -17.63 -34.41
CA SER A 384 1.12 -16.41 -35.17
C SER A 384 -0.33 -16.35 -35.65
N LYS A 385 -0.86 -15.13 -35.84
CA LYS A 385 -2.19 -14.85 -36.36
C LYS A 385 -2.17 -13.58 -37.18
N ALA A 386 -2.66 -13.63 -38.42
CA ALA A 386 -2.73 -12.46 -39.31
C ALA A 386 -1.39 -11.69 -39.43
N GLY A 387 -0.26 -12.42 -39.48
CA GLY A 387 1.10 -11.86 -39.58
C GLY A 387 1.70 -11.39 -38.24
N ALA A 388 0.93 -11.33 -37.17
CA ALA A 388 1.45 -11.02 -35.83
C ALA A 388 2.00 -12.29 -35.18
N ARG A 389 3.29 -12.28 -34.80
CA ARG A 389 3.93 -13.33 -34.01
C ARG A 389 3.61 -13.13 -32.52
N ALA A 390 3.29 -14.22 -31.81
CA ALA A 390 3.05 -14.20 -30.36
C ALA A 390 4.38 -14.06 -29.60
N ALA A 391 5.03 -12.92 -29.74
CA ALA A 391 6.28 -12.54 -29.06
C ALA A 391 6.02 -11.29 -28.24
N LEU A 392 6.28 -11.37 -26.94
CA LEU A 392 5.97 -10.34 -25.95
C LEU A 392 7.18 -10.05 -25.08
N THR A 393 7.19 -8.88 -24.48
CA THR A 393 8.13 -8.49 -23.43
C THR A 393 7.42 -8.43 -22.07
N ILE A 394 8.13 -8.83 -21.01
CA ILE A 394 7.72 -8.59 -19.63
C ILE A 394 8.72 -7.65 -18.97
N THR A 395 8.20 -6.70 -18.22
CA THR A 395 9.00 -5.67 -17.56
C THR A 395 8.65 -5.61 -16.08
N THR A 396 9.67 -5.56 -15.23
CA THR A 396 9.53 -5.23 -13.80
C THR A 396 10.70 -4.37 -13.32
N THR A 397 10.72 -4.02 -12.04
CA THR A 397 11.84 -3.29 -11.43
C THR A 397 13.00 -4.23 -11.18
N THR A 398 14.22 -3.85 -11.63
CA THR A 398 15.44 -4.61 -11.36
C THR A 398 15.71 -4.74 -9.87
N GLY A 399 16.25 -5.89 -9.45
CA GLY A 399 16.64 -6.16 -8.06
C GLY A 399 15.51 -6.71 -7.18
N ASN A 400 14.29 -6.88 -7.71
CA ASN A 400 13.25 -7.62 -7.02
C ASN A 400 13.34 -9.11 -7.38
N GLN A 401 14.06 -9.87 -6.57
CA GLN A 401 14.33 -11.29 -6.82
C GLN A 401 13.06 -12.15 -6.94
N THR A 402 12.02 -11.84 -6.17
CA THR A 402 10.74 -12.57 -6.25
C THR A 402 10.12 -12.41 -7.63
N ARG A 403 10.05 -11.18 -8.15
CA ARG A 403 9.54 -10.90 -9.50
C ARG A 403 10.40 -11.52 -10.58
N GLU A 404 11.73 -11.42 -10.47
CA GLU A 404 12.66 -12.00 -11.42
C GLU A 404 12.52 -13.54 -11.50
N ARG A 405 12.25 -14.21 -10.39
CA ARG A 405 11.95 -15.65 -10.38
C ARG A 405 10.58 -15.97 -11.01
N ILE A 406 9.59 -15.14 -10.76
CA ILE A 406 8.26 -15.28 -11.39
C ILE A 406 8.38 -15.16 -12.91
N GLU A 407 9.18 -14.22 -13.42
CA GLU A 407 9.43 -14.06 -14.86
C GLU A 407 10.00 -15.34 -15.48
N GLN A 408 10.93 -16.02 -14.82
CA GLN A 408 11.47 -17.30 -15.31
C GLN A 408 10.38 -18.38 -15.42
N VAL A 409 9.51 -18.48 -14.42
CA VAL A 409 8.36 -19.40 -14.46
C VAL A 409 7.44 -19.07 -15.64
N LEU A 410 7.14 -17.79 -15.85
CA LEU A 410 6.24 -17.37 -16.94
C LEU A 410 6.84 -17.59 -18.33
N ILE A 411 8.16 -17.48 -18.51
CA ILE A 411 8.82 -17.79 -19.77
C ILE A 411 8.55 -19.24 -20.19
N ASP A 412 8.75 -20.19 -19.28
CA ASP A 412 8.55 -21.61 -19.55
C ASP A 412 7.07 -21.93 -19.82
N GLU A 413 6.17 -21.42 -19.00
CA GLU A 413 4.73 -21.68 -19.10
C GLU A 413 4.11 -21.06 -20.36
N TYR A 414 4.51 -19.84 -20.73
CA TYR A 414 4.01 -19.18 -21.93
C TYR A 414 4.58 -19.81 -23.19
N LYS A 415 5.83 -20.28 -23.18
CA LYS A 415 6.43 -21.05 -24.26
C LYS A 415 5.66 -22.35 -24.51
N ALA A 416 5.18 -23.04 -23.47
CA ALA A 416 4.39 -24.28 -23.60
C ALA A 416 3.09 -24.07 -24.37
N ILE A 417 2.51 -22.86 -24.32
CA ILE A 417 1.32 -22.50 -25.08
C ILE A 417 1.64 -21.79 -26.41
N GLY A 418 2.93 -21.67 -26.76
CA GLY A 418 3.39 -21.10 -28.03
C GLY A 418 3.51 -19.57 -28.02
N VAL A 419 3.78 -18.97 -26.87
CA VAL A 419 4.07 -17.53 -26.72
C VAL A 419 5.53 -17.35 -26.28
N GLU A 420 6.28 -16.57 -27.05
CA GLU A 420 7.64 -16.15 -26.69
C GLU A 420 7.57 -14.99 -25.70
N LEU A 421 8.26 -15.08 -24.56
CA LEU A 421 8.34 -14.01 -23.57
C LEU A 421 9.80 -13.62 -23.35
N LYS A 422 10.12 -12.32 -23.42
CA LYS A 422 11.47 -11.76 -23.19
C LYS A 422 11.44 -10.79 -22.01
N ILE A 423 12.44 -10.90 -21.13
CA ILE A 423 12.60 -9.99 -19.99
C ILE A 423 13.23 -8.67 -20.46
N GLN A 424 12.65 -7.56 -20.01
CA GLN A 424 13.16 -6.21 -20.24
C GLN A 424 13.04 -5.37 -18.95
N ASN A 425 13.72 -5.78 -17.88
CA ASN A 425 13.68 -5.11 -16.60
C ASN A 425 14.44 -3.79 -16.60
N MET A 426 13.98 -2.86 -15.75
CA MET A 426 14.59 -1.53 -15.63
C MET A 426 14.55 -1.03 -14.19
N PRO A 427 15.40 -0.04 -13.83
CA PRO A 427 15.38 0.55 -12.50
C PRO A 427 14.00 1.14 -12.13
N SER A 428 13.62 1.06 -10.85
CA SER A 428 12.34 1.56 -10.37
C SER A 428 12.12 3.04 -10.69
N ALA A 429 13.16 3.85 -10.64
CA ALA A 429 13.12 5.26 -10.99
C ALA A 429 12.72 5.52 -12.45
N ALA A 430 13.00 4.58 -13.36
CA ALA A 430 12.57 4.66 -14.76
C ALA A 430 11.15 4.08 -14.95
N LEU A 431 10.92 2.85 -14.45
CA LEU A 431 9.65 2.15 -14.62
C LEU A 431 8.49 2.81 -13.88
N LEU A 432 8.75 3.32 -12.68
CA LEU A 432 7.73 3.85 -11.76
C LEU A 432 7.80 5.38 -11.59
N SER A 433 8.42 6.10 -12.52
CA SER A 433 8.58 7.55 -12.44
C SER A 433 7.25 8.31 -12.39
N GLY A 434 6.17 7.72 -12.91
CA GLY A 434 4.86 8.37 -13.02
C GLY A 434 4.84 9.55 -14.01
N SER A 435 5.94 9.79 -14.73
CA SER A 435 6.13 10.96 -15.58
C SER A 435 6.11 10.62 -17.06
N TRP A 436 5.23 11.28 -17.82
CA TRP A 436 5.20 11.20 -19.28
C TRP A 436 6.50 11.73 -19.89
N SER A 437 6.98 12.87 -19.41
CA SER A 437 8.20 13.52 -19.91
C SER A 437 9.47 12.73 -19.58
N ALA A 438 9.51 12.06 -18.43
CA ALA A 438 10.62 11.19 -18.06
C ALA A 438 10.60 9.82 -18.78
N GLY A 439 9.59 9.55 -19.61
CA GLY A 439 9.55 8.35 -20.44
C GLY A 439 9.07 7.09 -19.73
N ASP A 440 8.29 7.21 -18.65
CA ASP A 440 7.68 6.04 -17.98
C ASP A 440 6.94 5.17 -19.01
N PRO A 441 7.37 3.92 -19.24
CA PRO A 441 6.79 3.07 -20.29
C PRO A 441 5.32 2.75 -20.06
N ARG A 442 4.85 2.74 -18.80
CA ARG A 442 3.43 2.52 -18.46
C ARG A 442 2.60 3.71 -18.93
N LYS A 443 3.08 4.93 -18.69
CA LYS A 443 2.47 6.17 -19.17
C LYS A 443 2.47 6.21 -20.70
N ARG A 444 3.61 5.91 -21.31
CA ARG A 444 3.79 5.99 -22.76
C ARG A 444 3.22 4.81 -23.53
N GLY A 445 2.85 3.71 -22.88
CA GLY A 445 2.32 2.50 -23.53
C GLY A 445 3.37 1.74 -24.33
N THR A 446 4.63 1.82 -23.94
CA THR A 446 5.76 1.18 -24.61
C THR A 446 6.19 -0.12 -23.92
N PHE A 447 5.25 -0.87 -23.39
CA PHE A 447 5.43 -2.18 -22.77
C PHE A 447 4.37 -3.15 -23.30
N ASP A 448 4.59 -4.45 -23.20
CA ASP A 448 3.57 -5.47 -23.44
C ASP A 448 2.97 -5.95 -22.12
N LEU A 449 3.77 -6.55 -21.24
CA LEU A 449 3.40 -6.92 -19.87
C LEU A 449 4.24 -6.16 -18.87
N VAL A 450 3.62 -5.67 -17.81
CA VAL A 450 4.35 -5.06 -16.69
C VAL A 450 3.91 -5.69 -15.37
N MET A 451 4.90 -6.08 -14.53
CA MET A 451 4.65 -6.68 -13.21
C MET A 451 5.02 -5.70 -12.11
N PHE A 452 4.05 -5.38 -11.26
CA PHE A 452 4.24 -4.53 -10.08
C PHE A 452 3.08 -4.67 -9.10
N GLY A 453 3.34 -4.31 -7.82
CA GLY A 453 2.32 -4.22 -6.79
C GLY A 453 1.62 -2.86 -6.78
N SER A 454 0.43 -2.82 -6.19
CA SER A 454 -0.22 -1.56 -5.82
C SER A 454 -1.01 -1.73 -4.54
N SER A 455 -0.96 -0.70 -3.71
CA SER A 455 -1.76 -0.60 -2.49
C SER A 455 -2.95 0.31 -2.78
N PRO A 456 -4.18 -0.21 -2.80
CA PRO A 456 -5.37 0.62 -2.85
C PRO A 456 -5.56 1.32 -1.50
N GLY A 457 -6.18 2.51 -1.52
CA GLY A 457 -6.72 3.12 -0.32
C GLY A 457 -7.95 2.36 0.19
N ILE A 458 -8.49 2.76 1.34
CA ILE A 458 -9.75 2.21 1.89
C ILE A 458 -10.89 2.37 0.89
N ASP A 459 -10.96 3.54 0.26
CA ASP A 459 -11.92 3.76 -0.81
C ASP A 459 -11.37 3.17 -2.12
N PRO A 460 -12.02 2.16 -2.71
CA PRO A 460 -11.54 1.52 -3.92
C PRO A 460 -11.51 2.46 -5.13
N GLY A 461 -12.19 3.61 -5.07
CA GLY A 461 -12.18 4.60 -6.13
C GLY A 461 -10.80 5.16 -6.44
N THR A 462 -9.89 5.23 -5.46
CA THR A 462 -8.49 5.61 -5.67
C THR A 462 -7.77 4.68 -6.64
N THR A 463 -8.15 3.42 -6.66
CA THR A 463 -7.57 2.41 -7.56
C THR A 463 -8.45 2.16 -8.78
N VAL A 464 -9.74 1.89 -8.58
CA VAL A 464 -10.63 1.47 -9.66
C VAL A 464 -10.86 2.61 -10.66
N THR A 465 -11.18 3.82 -10.17
CA THR A 465 -11.38 4.98 -11.05
C THR A 465 -10.07 5.41 -11.72
N GLN A 466 -8.97 5.51 -10.95
CA GLN A 466 -7.70 5.98 -11.49
C GLN A 466 -7.11 5.05 -12.54
N ARG A 467 -7.27 3.73 -12.35
CA ARG A 467 -6.54 2.73 -13.16
C ARG A 467 -7.35 2.11 -14.28
N TYR A 468 -8.69 2.17 -14.23
CA TYR A 468 -9.51 1.41 -15.19
C TYR A 468 -10.59 2.22 -15.89
N TYR A 469 -10.77 3.48 -15.52
CA TYR A 469 -11.67 4.39 -16.23
C TYR A 469 -11.05 4.79 -17.58
N SER A 470 -11.82 4.72 -18.67
CA SER A 470 -11.31 5.01 -20.02
C SER A 470 -10.74 6.41 -20.17
N LYS A 471 -11.28 7.40 -19.45
CA LYS A 471 -10.77 8.79 -19.45
C LYS A 471 -9.39 8.94 -18.84
N ASN A 472 -8.94 7.94 -18.04
CA ASN A 472 -7.66 7.95 -17.35
C ASN A 472 -6.55 7.20 -18.12
N ILE A 473 -6.75 6.95 -19.42
CA ILE A 473 -5.70 6.44 -20.31
C ILE A 473 -4.67 7.55 -20.53
N PRO A 474 -3.40 7.35 -20.15
CA PRO A 474 -2.34 8.33 -20.40
C PRO A 474 -2.12 8.55 -21.90
N SER A 475 -2.01 9.79 -22.31
CA SER A 475 -1.79 10.19 -23.71
C SER A 475 -1.00 11.49 -23.80
N ALA A 476 -0.51 11.84 -24.99
CA ALA A 476 0.11 13.15 -25.23
C ALA A 476 -0.92 14.29 -25.01
N ALA A 477 -2.18 14.08 -25.40
CA ALA A 477 -3.24 15.09 -25.27
C ALA A 477 -3.55 15.47 -23.82
N ASN A 478 -3.39 14.54 -22.86
CA ASN A 478 -3.60 14.81 -21.43
C ASN A 478 -2.27 14.91 -20.66
N ASN A 479 -1.14 15.08 -21.36
CA ASN A 479 0.20 15.15 -20.79
C ASN A 479 0.54 13.96 -19.86
N GLY A 480 0.06 12.76 -20.24
CA GLY A 480 0.26 11.52 -19.48
C GLY A 480 -0.57 11.44 -18.19
N ALA A 481 -1.60 12.27 -18.01
CA ALA A 481 -2.49 12.15 -16.86
C ALA A 481 -3.24 10.81 -16.85
N GLY A 482 -3.59 10.32 -15.64
CA GLY A 482 -4.28 9.05 -15.44
C GLY A 482 -3.33 7.85 -15.31
N GLN A 483 -3.90 6.69 -14.95
CA GLN A 483 -3.16 5.46 -14.67
C GLN A 483 -3.78 4.22 -15.32
N ASN A 484 -4.66 4.37 -16.30
CA ASN A 484 -5.16 3.23 -17.08
C ASN A 484 -4.07 2.73 -18.04
N TYR A 485 -3.08 2.04 -17.47
CA TYR A 485 -1.93 1.54 -18.22
C TYR A 485 -2.28 0.38 -19.14
N THR A 486 -3.31 -0.39 -18.80
CA THR A 486 -3.82 -1.47 -19.65
C THR A 486 -4.48 -0.95 -20.93
N ARG A 487 -4.84 0.32 -20.96
CA ARG A 487 -5.58 1.01 -22.04
C ARG A 487 -6.91 0.37 -22.37
N VAL A 488 -7.50 -0.32 -21.39
CA VAL A 488 -8.84 -0.89 -21.54
C VAL A 488 -9.87 0.23 -21.74
N LYS A 489 -10.76 0.02 -22.69
CA LYS A 489 -11.94 0.87 -22.93
C LYS A 489 -13.17 -0.01 -22.91
N ASN A 490 -14.07 0.24 -21.96
CA ASN A 490 -15.32 -0.49 -21.84
C ASN A 490 -16.37 0.43 -21.24
N ALA A 491 -17.42 0.72 -22.01
CA ALA A 491 -18.47 1.68 -21.61
C ALA A 491 -19.27 1.22 -20.38
N ASP A 492 -19.48 -0.09 -20.21
CA ASP A 492 -20.21 -0.62 -19.06
C ASP A 492 -19.35 -0.55 -17.79
N LEU A 493 -18.03 -0.76 -17.93
CA LEU A 493 -17.08 -0.54 -16.85
C LEU A 493 -17.03 0.93 -16.43
N ASP A 494 -16.94 1.84 -17.42
CA ASP A 494 -16.97 3.28 -17.17
C ASP A 494 -18.26 3.69 -16.46
N LYS A 495 -19.42 3.18 -16.92
CA LYS A 495 -20.69 3.44 -16.26
C LYS A 495 -20.73 2.91 -14.83
N ALA A 496 -20.23 1.72 -14.56
CA ALA A 496 -20.20 1.18 -13.19
C ALA A 496 -19.30 2.02 -12.27
N ILE A 497 -18.19 2.56 -12.80
CA ILE A 497 -17.32 3.50 -12.08
C ILE A 497 -18.06 4.82 -11.83
N ASP A 498 -18.77 5.38 -12.82
CA ASP A 498 -19.58 6.59 -12.66
C ASP A 498 -20.66 6.40 -11.58
N ASP A 499 -21.38 5.25 -11.61
CA ASP A 499 -22.39 4.91 -10.60
C ASP A 499 -21.78 4.88 -9.18
N SER A 500 -20.55 4.39 -9.01
CA SER A 500 -19.85 4.34 -7.72
C SER A 500 -19.44 5.73 -7.20
N ASN A 501 -19.20 6.68 -8.10
CA ASN A 501 -18.80 8.05 -7.77
C ASN A 501 -20.00 8.99 -7.58
N ALA A 502 -21.20 8.60 -8.00
CA ALA A 502 -22.39 9.44 -7.96
C ALA A 502 -23.13 9.46 -6.61
N THR A 503 -22.68 8.72 -5.60
CA THR A 503 -23.37 8.57 -4.33
C THR A 503 -22.40 8.41 -3.15
N LEU A 504 -22.84 8.81 -1.95
CA LEU A 504 -22.16 8.55 -0.68
C LEU A 504 -22.67 7.27 0.02
N ASP A 505 -23.72 6.65 -0.49
CA ASP A 505 -24.30 5.41 0.03
C ASP A 505 -23.33 4.25 -0.22
N GLN A 506 -22.74 3.72 0.84
CA GLN A 506 -21.68 2.71 0.78
C GLN A 506 -22.16 1.41 0.13
N GLU A 507 -23.41 0.97 0.38
CA GLU A 507 -23.92 -0.27 -0.22
C GLU A 507 -24.13 -0.12 -1.73
N LYS A 508 -24.68 1.02 -2.19
CA LYS A 508 -24.80 1.30 -3.63
C LYS A 508 -23.42 1.37 -4.30
N ARG A 509 -22.45 1.96 -3.63
CA ARG A 509 -21.06 2.01 -4.12
C ARG A 509 -20.45 0.62 -4.19
N LYS A 510 -20.67 -0.22 -3.18
CA LYS A 510 -20.21 -1.61 -3.13
C LYS A 510 -20.75 -2.43 -4.30
N ASP A 511 -22.06 -2.31 -4.59
CA ASP A 511 -22.69 -2.96 -5.73
C ASP A 511 -22.10 -2.48 -7.06
N ALA A 512 -21.89 -1.17 -7.20
CA ALA A 512 -21.29 -0.58 -8.41
C ALA A 512 -19.84 -1.06 -8.60
N TYR A 513 -19.03 -1.10 -7.54
CA TYR A 513 -17.68 -1.67 -7.61
C TYR A 513 -17.71 -3.17 -7.92
N GLY A 514 -18.65 -3.93 -7.35
CA GLY A 514 -18.82 -5.35 -7.66
C GLY A 514 -19.03 -5.59 -9.17
N ARG A 515 -19.87 -4.76 -9.81
CA ARG A 515 -20.07 -4.81 -11.28
C ARG A 515 -18.79 -4.40 -12.02
N ALA A 516 -18.15 -3.31 -11.60
CA ALA A 516 -16.93 -2.81 -12.25
C ALA A 516 -15.80 -3.84 -12.20
N LEU A 517 -15.57 -4.47 -11.04
CA LEU A 517 -14.52 -5.46 -10.84
C LEU A 517 -14.77 -6.75 -11.65
N LYS A 518 -16.04 -7.16 -11.75
CA LYS A 518 -16.39 -8.28 -12.62
C LYS A 518 -16.12 -7.97 -14.09
N LEU A 519 -16.60 -6.81 -14.58
CA LEU A 519 -16.38 -6.37 -15.96
C LEU A 519 -14.88 -6.24 -16.28
N LEU A 520 -14.08 -5.76 -15.33
CA LEU A 520 -12.61 -5.68 -15.46
C LEU A 520 -11.99 -7.07 -15.62
N ASN A 521 -12.37 -8.03 -14.79
CA ASN A 521 -11.85 -9.40 -14.90
C ASN A 521 -12.26 -10.06 -16.24
N ASP A 522 -13.47 -9.80 -16.71
CA ASP A 522 -13.98 -10.31 -17.99
C ASP A 522 -13.21 -9.72 -19.22
N GLN A 523 -12.40 -8.65 -19.04
CA GLN A 523 -11.51 -8.12 -20.09
C GLN A 523 -10.17 -8.85 -20.15
N TYR A 524 -9.80 -9.64 -19.15
CA TYR A 524 -8.50 -10.35 -19.06
C TYR A 524 -7.27 -9.44 -19.27
N VAL A 525 -7.39 -8.16 -18.92
CA VAL A 525 -6.28 -7.19 -19.07
C VAL A 525 -5.33 -7.20 -17.89
N ILE A 526 -5.69 -7.91 -16.81
CA ILE A 526 -4.88 -8.06 -15.61
C ILE A 526 -4.90 -9.51 -15.18
N ILE A 527 -3.72 -10.02 -14.84
CA ILE A 527 -3.55 -11.30 -14.16
C ILE A 527 -3.15 -10.97 -12.72
N TRP A 528 -4.07 -11.16 -11.78
CA TRP A 528 -3.82 -10.99 -10.36
C TRP A 528 -2.99 -12.16 -9.85
N LEU A 529 -1.76 -11.93 -9.49
CA LEU A 529 -0.84 -13.02 -9.10
C LEU A 529 -1.14 -13.46 -7.65
N TYR A 530 -0.98 -12.55 -6.69
CA TYR A 530 -1.24 -12.84 -5.29
C TYR A 530 -1.55 -11.57 -4.49
N ASP A 531 -2.34 -11.72 -3.43
CA ASP A 531 -2.50 -10.70 -2.41
C ASP A 531 -1.20 -10.64 -1.61
N ARG A 532 -0.59 -9.46 -1.52
CA ARG A 532 0.68 -9.29 -0.79
C ARG A 532 0.45 -9.33 0.71
N ALA A 533 1.50 -9.70 1.45
CA ALA A 533 1.64 -9.37 2.85
C ALA A 533 2.56 -8.15 2.99
N ASP A 534 2.25 -7.27 3.93
CA ASP A 534 3.20 -6.29 4.42
C ASP A 534 4.01 -6.98 5.52
N ILE A 535 5.30 -7.12 5.27
CA ILE A 535 6.20 -7.93 6.11
C ILE A 535 7.31 -7.02 6.62
N ASP A 536 7.38 -6.90 7.93
CA ASP A 536 8.39 -6.11 8.61
C ASP A 536 9.09 -6.94 9.67
N GLY A 537 10.40 -6.70 9.86
CA GLY A 537 11.22 -7.35 10.85
C GLY A 537 11.66 -6.37 11.92
N ARG A 538 11.54 -6.75 13.19
CA ARG A 538 12.00 -5.94 14.32
C ARG A 538 12.63 -6.76 15.43
N ARG A 539 13.54 -6.15 16.15
CA ARG A 539 14.07 -6.69 17.40
C ARG A 539 13.03 -6.52 18.52
N ASN A 540 13.02 -7.50 19.43
CA ASN A 540 12.04 -7.53 20.53
C ASN A 540 12.20 -6.40 21.54
N GLU A 541 13.30 -5.64 21.50
CA GLU A 541 13.47 -4.44 22.30
C GLU A 541 12.68 -3.23 21.79
N LEU A 542 12.34 -3.17 20.49
CA LEU A 542 11.46 -2.13 19.96
C LEU A 542 10.01 -2.54 20.18
N GLN A 543 9.34 -1.81 21.05
CA GLN A 543 7.96 -2.04 21.47
C GLN A 543 7.03 -0.90 21.06
N GLY A 544 5.72 -1.08 21.28
CA GLY A 544 4.69 -0.08 20.94
C GLY A 544 4.26 -0.08 19.48
N TRP A 545 4.89 -0.88 18.67
CA TRP A 545 4.55 -1.04 17.26
C TRP A 545 3.21 -1.77 17.10
N VAL A 546 2.26 -1.12 16.41
CA VAL A 546 0.96 -1.69 16.06
C VAL A 546 0.81 -1.63 14.55
N GLN A 547 0.52 -2.76 13.93
CA GLN A 547 0.32 -2.79 12.49
C GLN A 547 -1.10 -2.36 12.10
N ASN A 548 -1.16 -1.52 11.10
CA ASN A 548 -2.39 -1.06 10.48
C ASN A 548 -2.35 -1.45 8.99
N PRO A 549 -3.21 -2.37 8.50
CA PRO A 549 -3.14 -2.86 7.13
C PRO A 549 -3.38 -1.77 6.06
N TRP A 550 -3.85 -0.60 6.47
CA TRP A 550 -4.12 0.54 5.60
C TRP A 550 -3.03 1.60 5.62
N GLN A 551 -2.04 1.44 6.50
CA GLN A 551 -0.95 2.38 6.71
C GLN A 551 0.39 1.65 6.67
N GLU A 552 1.47 2.39 6.55
CA GLU A 552 2.80 1.84 6.73
C GLU A 552 3.06 1.56 8.22
N PHE A 553 3.93 0.63 8.52
CA PHE A 553 4.23 0.19 9.88
C PHE A 553 4.64 1.32 10.85
N THR A 554 5.01 2.47 10.31
CA THR A 554 5.40 3.68 11.05
C THR A 554 4.24 4.59 11.43
N ASP A 555 3.00 4.14 11.24
CA ASP A 555 1.78 4.93 11.47
C ASP A 555 1.64 5.43 12.92
N ASN A 556 2.16 4.67 13.90
CA ASN A 556 2.07 4.98 15.32
C ASN A 556 3.43 5.18 16.01
N MET A 557 4.38 5.84 15.35
CA MET A 557 5.73 6.07 15.90
C MET A 557 5.74 6.78 17.26
N GLU A 558 4.70 7.55 17.59
CA GLU A 558 4.54 8.22 18.89
C GLU A 558 4.43 7.25 20.07
N ASP A 559 4.00 6.02 19.82
CA ASP A 559 3.83 4.98 20.83
C ASP A 559 5.07 4.07 20.97
N TRP A 560 6.09 4.26 20.11
CA TRP A 560 7.27 3.40 20.11
C TRP A 560 8.21 3.69 21.27
N PHE A 561 8.74 2.63 21.90
CA PHE A 561 9.73 2.71 22.96
C PHE A 561 10.72 1.56 22.92
N LEU A 562 11.88 1.75 23.52
CA LEU A 562 12.87 0.69 23.69
C LEU A 562 12.74 0.09 25.09
N LYS A 563 12.54 -1.23 25.12
CA LYS A 563 12.59 -2.02 26.36
C LYS A 563 14.03 -2.07 26.86
N LYS A 564 14.23 -1.82 28.15
CA LYS A 564 15.55 -1.91 28.80
C LYS A 564 15.89 -3.34 29.19
#